data_7a3619c26a13795a852d48874d90e37f
#
_entry.id   7a3619c26a13795a852d48874d90e37f
#
_cell.length_a   1.000
_cell.length_b   1.000
_cell.length_c   1.000
_cell.angle_alpha   90.00
_cell.angle_beta   90.00
_cell.angle_gamma   90.00
#
_symmetry.space_group_name_H-M   'P 1'
#
loop_
_entity.id
_entity.type
_entity.pdbx_description
1 polymer ?
#
loop_
_entity_poly.entity_id
_entity_poly.type
_entity_poly.pdbx_seq_one_letter_code
_entity_poly.pdbx_strand_id
1 'polypeptide(L)'
;MLGGLLKSFPEGFTPNSAQVKLLKNIDQAFSDGYKFVVCNAPTGSGKSFISKTLANSSDVPSENFKDLITSYTAFKIDQSGSYIHEDECEDEDAAGTFALTITKALQDQYKDLFNDTTILKGKSNYISTIDSNIDVELESLIMPKNILEDHRRRHKCPYHNDRRDALINKFAALNYNMFFSLPNHVKKKQYLVCDEAAELEDQLVKEFSCDINFEMLKRMDVMVRPFYSKNNANVIKWINNLLLDLSDKIDQLRDSISNTNNKKFIIETRRQIVSMRNLHSKLSLIIDTWNESEYLFETSKEGITFMPLKVNNLSNHLFKYADKVILMSATIIDPVNFCKTLGID
;
A
#
# COMPACT_ATOMS: atom_id res chain seq x y z
N MET A 1 -18.21 -3.23 -35.26
CA MET A 1 -16.84 -3.00 -34.78
C MET A 1 -16.90 -3.01 -33.25
N LEU A 2 -16.03 -3.77 -32.58
CA LEU A 2 -15.87 -3.67 -31.13
C LEU A 2 -15.37 -2.28 -30.81
N GLY A 3 -16.10 -1.48 -30.03
CA GLY A 3 -15.74 -0.12 -29.63
C GLY A 3 -15.26 -0.08 -28.17
N GLY A 4 -14.54 0.99 -27.80
CA GLY A 4 -14.15 1.25 -26.42
C GLY A 4 -13.28 0.17 -25.78
N LEU A 5 -13.48 -0.09 -24.49
CA LEU A 5 -12.69 -1.05 -23.68
C LEU A 5 -12.65 -2.47 -24.27
N LEU A 6 -13.69 -2.91 -25.00
CA LEU A 6 -13.70 -4.26 -25.60
C LEU A 6 -12.57 -4.53 -26.58
N LYS A 7 -11.99 -3.51 -27.22
CA LYS A 7 -10.83 -3.65 -28.12
C LYS A 7 -9.57 -4.07 -27.38
N SER A 8 -9.50 -3.79 -26.10
CA SER A 8 -8.36 -4.06 -25.23
C SER A 8 -8.50 -5.37 -24.45
N PHE A 9 -9.51 -6.20 -24.78
CA PHE A 9 -9.67 -7.51 -24.16
C PHE A 9 -8.42 -8.37 -24.41
N PRO A 10 -7.96 -9.15 -23.42
CA PRO A 10 -6.71 -9.91 -23.54
C PRO A 10 -6.67 -10.80 -24.78
N GLU A 11 -5.57 -10.76 -25.52
CA GLU A 11 -5.35 -11.58 -26.71
C GLU A 11 -5.39 -13.07 -26.38
N GLY A 12 -5.90 -13.87 -27.32
CA GLY A 12 -6.06 -15.32 -27.15
C GLY A 12 -7.31 -15.73 -26.35
N PHE A 13 -8.08 -14.78 -25.83
CA PHE A 13 -9.31 -15.03 -25.09
C PHE A 13 -10.52 -14.38 -25.76
N THR A 14 -11.68 -15.02 -25.58
CA THR A 14 -12.95 -14.49 -26.08
C THR A 14 -13.84 -14.10 -24.90
N PRO A 15 -14.30 -12.81 -24.82
CA PRO A 15 -15.16 -12.39 -23.72
C PRO A 15 -16.52 -13.08 -23.81
N ASN A 16 -17.03 -13.56 -22.67
CA ASN A 16 -18.40 -14.04 -22.58
C ASN A 16 -19.42 -12.88 -22.58
N SER A 17 -20.70 -13.19 -22.72
CA SER A 17 -21.77 -12.18 -22.82
C SER A 17 -21.85 -11.26 -21.58
N ALA A 18 -21.58 -11.79 -20.38
CA ALA A 18 -21.57 -11.01 -19.13
C ALA A 18 -20.39 -10.03 -19.11
N GLN A 19 -19.21 -10.47 -19.51
CA GLN A 19 -18.01 -9.62 -19.62
C GLN A 19 -18.20 -8.51 -20.67
N VAL A 20 -18.78 -8.85 -21.83
CA VAL A 20 -19.10 -7.86 -22.88
C VAL A 20 -20.05 -6.79 -22.33
N LYS A 21 -21.11 -7.19 -21.63
CA LYS A 21 -22.08 -6.26 -21.03
C LYS A 21 -21.41 -5.38 -19.99
N LEU A 22 -20.62 -5.98 -19.10
CA LEU A 22 -19.94 -5.28 -18.01
C LEU A 22 -18.92 -4.26 -18.56
N LEU A 23 -18.08 -4.63 -19.52
CA LEU A 23 -17.09 -3.72 -20.12
C LEU A 23 -17.76 -2.57 -20.86
N LYS A 24 -18.90 -2.79 -21.55
CA LYS A 24 -19.67 -1.70 -22.17
C LYS A 24 -20.23 -0.72 -21.12
N ASN A 25 -20.73 -1.24 -20.00
CA ASN A 25 -21.28 -0.39 -18.93
C ASN A 25 -20.16 0.41 -18.25
N ILE A 26 -18.98 -0.18 -18.03
CA ILE A 26 -17.80 0.52 -17.48
C ILE A 26 -17.36 1.62 -18.45
N ASP A 27 -17.23 1.31 -19.73
CA ASP A 27 -16.83 2.25 -20.77
C ASP A 27 -17.79 3.44 -20.84
N GLN A 28 -19.11 3.18 -20.81
CA GLN A 28 -20.13 4.21 -20.80
C GLN A 28 -20.04 5.08 -19.55
N ALA A 29 -19.95 4.46 -18.35
CA ALA A 29 -19.83 5.21 -17.10
C ALA A 29 -18.62 6.14 -17.08
N PHE A 30 -17.47 5.68 -17.57
CA PHE A 30 -16.28 6.53 -17.67
C PHE A 30 -16.42 7.64 -18.71
N SER A 31 -17.12 7.37 -19.82
CA SER A 31 -17.43 8.37 -20.84
C SER A 31 -18.41 9.44 -20.34
N ASP A 32 -19.33 9.06 -19.47
CA ASP A 32 -20.28 9.96 -18.80
C ASP A 32 -19.61 10.79 -17.67
N GLY A 33 -18.31 10.58 -17.42
CA GLY A 33 -17.53 11.36 -16.46
C GLY A 33 -17.48 10.78 -15.04
N TYR A 34 -18.08 9.62 -14.79
CA TYR A 34 -17.98 8.98 -13.45
C TYR A 34 -16.54 8.54 -13.16
N LYS A 35 -16.10 8.76 -11.93
CA LYS A 35 -14.82 8.27 -11.42
C LYS A 35 -14.93 6.83 -10.92
N PHE A 36 -16.06 6.48 -10.33
CA PHE A 36 -16.27 5.20 -9.65
C PHE A 36 -17.25 4.31 -10.40
N VAL A 37 -16.93 3.03 -10.51
CA VAL A 37 -17.84 2.00 -11.01
C VAL A 37 -17.86 0.84 -10.01
N VAL A 38 -19.04 0.53 -9.49
CA VAL A 38 -19.29 -0.60 -8.59
C VAL A 38 -19.85 -1.78 -9.39
N CYS A 39 -19.17 -2.90 -9.34
CA CYS A 39 -19.52 -4.10 -10.09
C CYS A 39 -19.84 -5.27 -9.16
N ASN A 40 -21.10 -5.69 -9.12
CA ASN A 40 -21.45 -6.96 -8.50
C ASN A 40 -21.18 -8.09 -9.50
N ALA A 41 -20.06 -8.78 -9.31
CA ALA A 41 -19.56 -9.80 -10.23
C ALA A 41 -19.31 -11.11 -9.47
N PRO A 42 -20.11 -12.16 -9.72
CA PRO A 42 -19.98 -13.45 -9.06
C PRO A 42 -18.58 -14.07 -9.20
N THR A 43 -18.23 -14.96 -8.29
CA THR A 43 -17.01 -15.77 -8.40
C THR A 43 -17.05 -16.56 -9.72
N GLY A 44 -15.92 -16.63 -10.43
CA GLY A 44 -15.84 -17.30 -11.73
C GLY A 44 -16.39 -16.47 -12.91
N SER A 45 -16.93 -15.27 -12.70
CA SER A 45 -17.37 -14.39 -13.81
C SER A 45 -16.23 -13.84 -14.67
N GLY A 46 -14.99 -14.04 -14.25
CA GLY A 46 -13.81 -13.54 -14.95
C GLY A 46 -13.44 -12.09 -14.60
N LYS A 47 -13.59 -11.68 -13.34
CA LYS A 47 -13.18 -10.35 -12.83
C LYS A 47 -11.75 -10.00 -13.24
N SER A 48 -10.82 -10.96 -13.20
CA SER A 48 -9.42 -10.75 -13.57
C SER A 48 -9.26 -10.30 -15.04
N PHE A 49 -10.15 -10.78 -15.95
CA PHE A 49 -10.15 -10.33 -17.34
C PHE A 49 -10.61 -8.88 -17.49
N ILE A 50 -11.52 -8.42 -16.64
CA ILE A 50 -11.92 -7.00 -16.60
C ILE A 50 -10.72 -6.14 -16.18
N SER A 51 -10.04 -6.51 -15.10
CA SER A 51 -8.82 -5.82 -14.64
C SER A 51 -7.75 -5.76 -15.73
N LYS A 52 -7.51 -6.88 -16.42
CA LYS A 52 -6.53 -6.94 -17.51
C LYS A 52 -6.95 -6.12 -18.72
N THR A 53 -8.24 -6.09 -19.05
CA THR A 53 -8.77 -5.25 -20.15
C THR A 53 -8.53 -3.76 -19.87
N LEU A 54 -8.78 -3.32 -18.63
CA LEU A 54 -8.49 -1.94 -18.22
C LEU A 54 -6.99 -1.65 -18.31
N ALA A 55 -6.15 -2.57 -17.86
CA ALA A 55 -4.71 -2.43 -17.98
C ALA A 55 -4.23 -2.31 -19.44
N ASN A 56 -4.77 -3.13 -20.34
CA ASN A 56 -4.45 -3.05 -21.76
C ASN A 56 -4.92 -1.74 -22.40
N SER A 57 -6.01 -1.15 -21.91
CA SER A 57 -6.55 0.13 -22.37
C SER A 57 -5.86 1.34 -21.75
N SER A 58 -5.12 1.16 -20.65
CA SER A 58 -4.45 2.27 -19.97
C SER A 58 -3.27 2.81 -20.76
N ASP A 59 -2.91 4.06 -20.48
CA ASP A 59 -1.73 4.68 -21.02
C ASP A 59 -0.45 4.03 -20.50
N VAL A 60 0.65 4.20 -21.22
CA VAL A 60 1.97 3.74 -20.80
C VAL A 60 2.59 4.84 -19.93
N PRO A 61 3.18 4.52 -18.78
CA PRO A 61 3.92 5.49 -18.01
C PRO A 61 4.96 6.24 -18.87
N SER A 62 5.09 7.54 -18.66
CA SER A 62 6.03 8.39 -19.39
C SER A 62 7.48 7.90 -19.22
N GLU A 63 8.34 8.23 -20.18
CA GLU A 63 9.76 7.89 -20.05
C GLU A 63 10.40 8.62 -18.87
N ASN A 64 10.00 9.87 -18.60
CA ASN A 64 10.46 10.62 -17.43
C ASN A 64 10.12 9.90 -16.12
N PHE A 65 8.89 9.39 -15.99
CA PHE A 65 8.48 8.61 -14.81
C PHE A 65 9.26 7.30 -14.70
N LYS A 66 9.46 6.59 -15.83
CA LYS A 66 10.27 5.36 -15.85
C LYS A 66 11.72 5.62 -15.44
N ASP A 67 12.30 6.72 -15.92
CA ASP A 67 13.67 7.12 -15.57
C ASP A 67 13.76 7.49 -14.09
N LEU A 68 12.76 8.21 -13.54
CA LEU A 68 12.69 8.52 -12.12
C LEU A 68 12.62 7.25 -11.28
N ILE A 69 11.72 6.32 -11.61
CA ILE A 69 11.57 5.05 -10.87
C ILE A 69 12.80 4.15 -11.02
N THR A 70 13.44 4.14 -12.18
CA THR A 70 14.63 3.34 -12.44
C THR A 70 15.86 3.98 -11.79
N SER A 71 15.87 5.31 -11.67
CA SER A 71 16.92 6.01 -10.94
C SER A 71 16.86 5.63 -9.47
N TYR A 72 17.99 5.25 -8.91
CA TYR A 72 18.11 4.89 -7.48
C TYR A 72 17.64 6.00 -6.53
N THR A 73 17.58 7.25 -7.01
CA THR A 73 17.20 8.44 -6.23
C THR A 73 15.74 8.44 -5.81
N ALA A 74 14.83 7.84 -6.58
CA ALA A 74 13.40 7.78 -6.27
C ALA A 74 13.07 7.01 -4.96
N PHE A 75 14.01 6.26 -4.43
CA PHE A 75 13.85 5.46 -3.20
C PHE A 75 14.86 5.82 -2.11
N LYS A 76 15.59 6.91 -2.26
CA LYS A 76 16.42 7.41 -1.17
C LYS A 76 15.53 7.93 -0.07
N ILE A 77 15.67 7.31 1.09
CA ILE A 77 15.18 7.85 2.35
C ILE A 77 16.28 8.79 2.84
N ASP A 78 15.96 10.03 3.18
CA ASP A 78 16.88 10.95 3.82
C ASP A 78 17.37 10.43 5.17
N GLN A 79 18.26 11.16 5.82
CA GLN A 79 18.77 10.78 7.15
C GLN A 79 17.69 10.80 8.23
N SER A 80 16.58 11.54 8.02
CA SER A 80 15.43 11.61 8.92
C SER A 80 14.44 10.45 8.74
N GLY A 81 14.58 9.68 7.67
CA GLY A 81 13.64 8.60 7.31
C GLY A 81 12.53 9.07 6.37
N SER A 82 12.53 10.34 5.97
CA SER A 82 11.61 10.88 4.98
C SER A 82 12.11 10.63 3.57
N TYR A 83 11.18 10.42 2.63
CA TYR A 83 11.51 10.30 1.21
C TYR A 83 11.89 11.70 0.68
N ILE A 84 13.07 11.83 0.09
CA ILE A 84 13.48 13.05 -0.61
C ILE A 84 12.72 13.03 -1.94
N HIS A 85 11.96 14.04 -2.27
CA HIS A 85 11.20 14.26 -3.52
C HIS A 85 9.72 13.82 -3.50
N GLU A 86 8.93 14.33 -2.56
CA GLU A 86 7.47 14.33 -2.72
C GLU A 86 7.01 15.32 -3.81
N ASP A 87 7.77 16.38 -4.05
CA ASP A 87 7.35 17.52 -4.89
C ASP A 87 7.61 17.34 -6.40
N GLU A 88 8.46 16.40 -6.84
CA GLU A 88 8.84 16.27 -8.25
C GLU A 88 7.89 15.40 -9.09
N CYS A 89 6.95 14.68 -8.47
CA CYS A 89 6.03 13.76 -9.17
C CYS A 89 4.56 14.21 -9.15
N GLU A 90 4.24 15.41 -8.64
CA GLU A 90 2.85 15.85 -8.50
C GLU A 90 2.14 16.10 -9.84
N ASP A 91 2.86 16.35 -10.92
CA ASP A 91 2.31 16.74 -12.21
C ASP A 91 2.34 15.66 -13.30
N GLU A 92 2.73 14.41 -12.99
CA GLU A 92 2.73 13.37 -14.01
C GLU A 92 1.33 12.77 -14.21
N ASP A 93 0.94 12.62 -15.47
CA ASP A 93 -0.30 11.96 -15.86
C ASP A 93 -0.36 10.54 -15.31
N ALA A 94 -1.52 10.19 -14.74
CA ALA A 94 -1.75 8.85 -14.24
C ALA A 94 -1.73 7.82 -15.37
N ALA A 95 -0.88 6.82 -15.29
CA ALA A 95 -0.75 5.77 -16.30
C ALA A 95 -0.71 4.38 -15.67
N GLY A 96 -1.19 3.38 -16.42
CA GLY A 96 -1.22 1.99 -15.96
C GLY A 96 -2.35 1.69 -14.98
N THR A 97 -2.33 0.47 -14.46
CA THR A 97 -3.39 -0.08 -13.62
C THR A 97 -2.81 -0.84 -12.43
N PHE A 98 -3.30 -0.55 -11.24
CA PHE A 98 -3.13 -1.42 -10.09
C PHE A 98 -4.40 -2.26 -9.86
N ALA A 99 -4.23 -3.58 -9.71
CA ALA A 99 -5.26 -4.47 -9.16
C ALA A 99 -4.92 -4.76 -7.70
N LEU A 100 -5.79 -4.36 -6.79
CA LEU A 100 -5.64 -4.61 -5.37
C LEU A 100 -6.44 -5.83 -4.97
N THR A 101 -5.78 -6.74 -4.27
CA THR A 101 -6.35 -8.01 -3.81
C THR A 101 -6.19 -8.16 -2.30
N ILE A 102 -6.99 -9.01 -1.67
CA ILE A 102 -6.90 -9.26 -0.23
C ILE A 102 -5.76 -10.20 0.10
N THR A 103 -5.53 -11.22 -0.74
CA THR A 103 -4.60 -12.30 -0.45
C THR A 103 -3.50 -12.45 -1.50
N LYS A 104 -2.37 -13.07 -1.10
CA LYS A 104 -1.29 -13.41 -2.02
C LYS A 104 -1.71 -14.44 -3.07
N ALA A 105 -2.60 -15.37 -2.71
CA ALA A 105 -3.11 -16.37 -3.65
C ALA A 105 -3.88 -15.72 -4.82
N LEU A 106 -4.67 -14.66 -4.54
CA LEU A 106 -5.34 -13.91 -5.60
C LEU A 106 -4.35 -13.14 -6.48
N GLN A 107 -3.23 -12.65 -5.92
CA GLN A 107 -2.16 -12.06 -6.73
C GLN A 107 -1.53 -13.10 -7.68
N ASP A 108 -1.21 -14.31 -7.16
CA ASP A 108 -0.62 -15.37 -7.96
C ASP A 108 -1.56 -15.81 -9.11
N GLN A 109 -2.87 -15.82 -8.88
CA GLN A 109 -3.88 -16.09 -9.90
C GLN A 109 -3.81 -15.11 -11.09
N TYR A 110 -3.51 -13.83 -10.85
CA TYR A 110 -3.29 -12.86 -11.93
C TYR A 110 -2.05 -13.22 -12.76
N LYS A 111 -0.98 -13.69 -12.13
CA LYS A 111 0.26 -14.08 -12.79
C LYS A 111 0.07 -15.36 -13.63
N ASP A 112 -0.69 -16.33 -13.09
CA ASP A 112 -0.99 -17.59 -13.77
C ASP A 112 -1.86 -17.37 -15.02
N LEU A 113 -2.78 -16.39 -14.97
CA LEU A 113 -3.64 -16.06 -16.09
C LEU A 113 -2.95 -15.18 -17.14
N PHE A 114 -2.07 -14.28 -16.71
CA PHE A 114 -1.46 -13.25 -17.56
C PHE A 114 0.03 -13.12 -17.28
N ASN A 115 0.86 -13.71 -18.13
CA ASN A 115 2.32 -13.76 -17.96
C ASN A 115 3.00 -12.39 -17.85
N ASP A 116 2.39 -11.34 -18.42
CA ASP A 116 2.86 -9.95 -18.41
C ASP A 116 2.39 -9.14 -17.20
N THR A 117 1.74 -9.79 -16.21
CA THR A 117 1.36 -9.15 -14.95
C THR A 117 2.55 -9.13 -13.99
N THR A 118 2.86 -7.97 -13.45
CA THR A 118 3.82 -7.85 -12.36
C THR A 118 3.12 -8.07 -11.03
N ILE A 119 3.70 -8.92 -10.18
CA ILE A 119 3.23 -9.15 -8.81
C ILE A 119 4.24 -8.54 -7.84
N LEU A 120 3.78 -7.66 -6.96
CA LEU A 120 4.62 -7.14 -5.89
C LEU A 120 4.14 -7.65 -4.52
N LYS A 121 4.98 -8.41 -3.86
CA LYS A 121 4.78 -8.94 -2.50
C LYS A 121 5.69 -8.23 -1.49
N GLY A 122 5.48 -8.43 -0.20
CA GLY A 122 6.37 -7.93 0.85
C GLY A 122 7.77 -8.57 0.78
N LYS A 123 8.79 -7.89 1.30
CA LYS A 123 10.21 -8.30 1.23
C LYS A 123 10.48 -9.71 1.75
N SER A 124 9.75 -10.16 2.76
CA SER A 124 9.85 -11.52 3.33
C SER A 124 9.41 -12.64 2.37
N ASN A 125 8.83 -12.31 1.21
CA ASN A 125 8.47 -13.31 0.20
C ASN A 125 9.55 -13.51 -0.88
N TYR A 126 10.68 -12.81 -0.78
CA TYR A 126 11.77 -12.85 -1.73
C TYR A 126 13.02 -13.40 -1.06
N ILE A 127 13.61 -14.44 -1.66
CA ILE A 127 14.89 -14.98 -1.20
C ILE A 127 15.98 -13.99 -1.59
N SER A 128 16.90 -13.70 -0.65
CA SER A 128 18.08 -12.87 -0.94
C SER A 128 18.98 -13.53 -1.99
N THR A 129 19.49 -12.75 -2.92
CA THR A 129 20.50 -13.21 -3.88
C THR A 129 21.93 -12.95 -3.39
N ILE A 130 22.10 -12.30 -2.23
CA ILE A 130 23.38 -12.17 -1.54
C ILE A 130 23.64 -13.41 -0.66
N ASP A 131 22.59 -13.86 0.04
CA ASP A 131 22.62 -15.06 0.89
C ASP A 131 21.28 -15.80 0.77
N SER A 132 21.31 -16.94 0.11
CA SER A 132 20.10 -17.75 -0.18
C SER A 132 19.43 -18.35 1.07
N ASN A 133 20.05 -18.28 2.24
CA ASN A 133 19.47 -18.77 3.49
C ASN A 133 18.57 -17.73 4.20
N ILE A 134 18.48 -16.52 3.67
CA ILE A 134 17.70 -15.43 4.25
C ILE A 134 16.78 -14.81 3.20
N ASP A 135 15.72 -14.14 3.66
CA ASP A 135 14.87 -13.31 2.80
C ASP A 135 15.42 -11.87 2.66
N VAL A 136 14.86 -11.11 1.72
CA VAL A 136 15.26 -9.72 1.46
C VAL A 136 14.93 -8.79 2.64
N GLU A 137 13.96 -9.14 3.48
CA GLU A 137 13.67 -8.37 4.68
C GLU A 137 14.83 -8.48 5.68
N LEU A 138 15.25 -9.70 6.00
CA LEU A 138 16.39 -9.96 6.89
C LEU A 138 17.69 -9.45 6.25
N GLU A 139 17.91 -9.64 4.94
CA GLU A 139 19.02 -9.05 4.20
C GLU A 139 19.14 -7.55 4.48
N SER A 140 18.02 -6.82 4.41
CA SER A 140 18.00 -5.37 4.63
C SER A 140 18.39 -4.95 6.06
N LEU A 141 18.26 -5.86 7.01
CA LEU A 141 18.62 -5.65 8.42
C LEU A 141 20.08 -5.96 8.73
N ILE A 142 20.68 -6.94 8.03
CA ILE A 142 22.01 -7.44 8.37
C ILE A 142 23.14 -6.91 7.50
N MET A 143 22.83 -6.60 6.22
CA MET A 143 23.86 -6.19 5.26
C MET A 143 24.22 -4.69 5.40
N PRO A 144 25.47 -4.33 5.17
CA PRO A 144 25.90 -2.93 5.08
C PRO A 144 25.16 -2.17 3.98
N LYS A 145 24.86 -0.89 4.25
CA LYS A 145 24.06 -0.05 3.34
C LYS A 145 24.68 0.06 1.93
N ASN A 146 26.00 0.23 1.85
CA ASN A 146 26.74 0.30 0.58
C ASN A 146 26.63 -0.98 -0.26
N ILE A 147 26.62 -2.16 0.37
CA ILE A 147 26.44 -3.44 -0.33
C ILE A 147 25.01 -3.54 -0.87
N LEU A 148 24.01 -3.19 -0.06
CA LEU A 148 22.60 -3.19 -0.48
C LEU A 148 22.37 -2.21 -1.64
N GLU A 149 22.99 -1.04 -1.59
CA GLU A 149 22.88 -0.02 -2.63
C GLU A 149 23.53 -0.48 -3.94
N ASP A 150 24.73 -1.04 -3.90
CA ASP A 150 25.39 -1.59 -5.09
C ASP A 150 24.58 -2.76 -5.69
N HIS A 151 24.05 -3.65 -4.83
CA HIS A 151 23.23 -4.78 -5.23
C HIS A 151 21.94 -4.33 -5.94
N ARG A 152 21.29 -3.27 -5.45
CA ARG A 152 20.11 -2.66 -6.07
C ARG A 152 20.42 -2.00 -7.40
N ARG A 153 21.52 -1.21 -7.46
CA ARG A 153 21.97 -0.56 -8.71
C ARG A 153 22.25 -1.56 -9.82
N ARG A 154 22.76 -2.73 -9.48
CA ARG A 154 23.04 -3.82 -10.45
C ARG A 154 21.79 -4.66 -10.78
N HIS A 155 20.60 -4.24 -10.34
CA HIS A 155 19.35 -4.96 -10.54
C HIS A 155 19.37 -6.44 -10.10
N LYS A 156 20.12 -6.74 -9.04
CA LYS A 156 20.27 -8.10 -8.52
C LYS A 156 19.24 -8.47 -7.46
N CYS A 157 18.64 -7.48 -6.80
CA CYS A 157 17.64 -7.71 -5.76
C CYS A 157 16.26 -7.99 -6.37
N PRO A 158 15.68 -9.20 -6.21
CA PRO A 158 14.42 -9.57 -6.85
C PRO A 158 13.25 -8.70 -6.38
N TYR A 159 13.17 -8.35 -5.09
CA TYR A 159 12.14 -7.45 -4.57
C TYR A 159 12.18 -6.07 -5.22
N HIS A 160 13.38 -5.48 -5.38
CA HIS A 160 13.50 -4.16 -5.96
C HIS A 160 13.24 -4.15 -7.47
N ASN A 161 13.51 -5.25 -8.16
CA ASN A 161 13.16 -5.43 -9.56
C ASN A 161 11.64 -5.51 -9.72
N ASP A 162 10.95 -6.40 -8.98
CA ASP A 162 9.50 -6.49 -9.04
C ASP A 162 8.81 -5.18 -8.62
N ARG A 163 9.39 -4.47 -7.63
CA ARG A 163 8.87 -3.16 -7.21
C ARG A 163 8.99 -2.12 -8.32
N ARG A 164 10.15 -2.03 -8.97
CA ARG A 164 10.34 -1.16 -10.13
C ARG A 164 9.35 -1.52 -11.23
N ASP A 165 9.28 -2.80 -11.60
CA ASP A 165 8.45 -3.28 -12.69
C ASP A 165 6.95 -3.08 -12.40
N ALA A 166 6.51 -3.24 -11.14
CA ALA A 166 5.14 -2.93 -10.74
C ALA A 166 4.76 -1.46 -10.91
N LEU A 167 5.72 -0.56 -10.76
CA LEU A 167 5.49 0.88 -10.90
C LEU A 167 5.48 1.34 -12.35
N ILE A 168 6.37 0.79 -13.20
CA ILE A 168 6.54 1.23 -14.60
C ILE A 168 5.72 0.42 -15.61
N ASN A 169 5.27 -0.79 -15.28
CA ASN A 169 4.46 -1.59 -16.18
C ASN A 169 2.99 -1.15 -16.18
N LYS A 170 2.31 -1.44 -17.29
CA LYS A 170 0.89 -1.13 -17.45
C LYS A 170 0.01 -1.82 -16.42
N PHE A 171 0.41 -3.00 -15.92
CA PHE A 171 -0.39 -3.80 -15.01
C PHE A 171 0.43 -4.40 -13.87
N ALA A 172 0.02 -4.10 -12.66
CA ALA A 172 0.57 -4.77 -11.48
C ALA A 172 -0.54 -5.15 -10.49
N ALA A 173 -0.39 -6.34 -9.89
CA ALA A 173 -1.26 -6.80 -8.82
C ALA A 173 -0.55 -6.72 -7.47
N LEU A 174 -1.19 -6.06 -6.50
CA LEU A 174 -0.70 -5.84 -5.16
C LEU A 174 -1.78 -6.25 -4.14
N ASN A 175 -1.38 -6.52 -2.90
CA ASN A 175 -2.36 -6.50 -1.82
C ASN A 175 -2.49 -5.08 -1.23
N TYR A 176 -3.57 -4.82 -0.51
CA TYR A 176 -3.84 -3.50 0.08
C TYR A 176 -2.69 -3.02 0.97
N ASN A 177 -2.13 -3.87 1.83
CA ASN A 177 -1.00 -3.50 2.70
C ASN A 177 0.22 -3.04 1.89
N MET A 178 0.51 -3.71 0.76
CA MET A 178 1.62 -3.31 -0.11
C MET A 178 1.34 -1.96 -0.77
N PHE A 179 0.11 -1.73 -1.23
CA PHE A 179 -0.28 -0.45 -1.80
C PHE A 179 -0.11 0.69 -0.77
N PHE A 180 -0.61 0.52 0.46
CA PHE A 180 -0.45 1.53 1.50
C PHE A 180 1.01 1.79 1.87
N SER A 181 1.86 0.77 1.81
CA SER A 181 3.30 0.87 2.11
C SER A 181 4.13 1.55 1.01
N LEU A 182 3.59 1.74 -0.19
CA LEU A 182 4.28 2.48 -1.25
C LEU A 182 4.33 3.97 -0.90
N PRO A 183 5.37 4.71 -1.32
CA PRO A 183 5.39 6.17 -1.24
C PRO A 183 4.26 6.81 -2.04
N ASN A 184 3.74 7.94 -1.58
CA ASN A 184 2.59 8.58 -2.20
C ASN A 184 2.84 8.99 -3.65
N HIS A 185 4.00 9.55 -3.96
CA HIS A 185 4.40 10.03 -5.27
C HIS A 185 4.49 8.95 -6.37
N VAL A 186 4.52 7.66 -6.01
CA VAL A 186 4.58 6.56 -7.00
C VAL A 186 3.26 5.78 -7.13
N LYS A 187 2.22 6.15 -6.37
CA LYS A 187 0.94 5.43 -6.34
C LYS A 187 0.00 5.77 -7.49
N LYS A 188 0.17 6.94 -8.13
CA LYS A 188 -0.79 7.45 -9.11
C LYS A 188 -0.90 6.52 -10.32
N LYS A 189 -2.14 6.14 -10.66
CA LYS A 189 -2.48 5.25 -11.78
C LYS A 189 -3.76 5.72 -12.47
N GLN A 190 -3.89 5.40 -13.75
CA GLN A 190 -5.11 5.69 -14.51
C GLN A 190 -6.29 4.86 -13.98
N TYR A 191 -6.05 3.57 -13.70
CA TYR A 191 -7.08 2.70 -13.13
C TYR A 191 -6.62 2.08 -11.82
N LEU A 192 -7.51 2.09 -10.84
CA LEU A 192 -7.41 1.31 -9.62
C LEU A 192 -8.55 0.31 -9.58
N VAL A 193 -8.23 -0.96 -9.58
CA VAL A 193 -9.20 -2.04 -9.48
C VAL A 193 -9.11 -2.66 -8.09
N CYS A 194 -10.18 -2.54 -7.32
CA CYS A 194 -10.32 -3.18 -6.01
C CYS A 194 -11.06 -4.51 -6.20
N ASP A 195 -10.32 -5.61 -6.19
CA ASP A 195 -10.91 -6.94 -6.23
C ASP A 195 -11.33 -7.37 -4.82
N GLU A 196 -12.45 -8.10 -4.71
CA GLU A 196 -13.15 -8.40 -3.45
C GLU A 196 -13.44 -7.14 -2.62
N ALA A 197 -13.97 -6.11 -3.29
CA ALA A 197 -14.22 -4.79 -2.71
C ALA A 197 -15.21 -4.78 -1.53
N ALA A 198 -16.03 -5.82 -1.34
CA ALA A 198 -16.87 -5.95 -0.17
C ALA A 198 -16.06 -5.95 1.14
N GLU A 199 -14.82 -6.39 1.12
CA GLU A 199 -13.91 -6.42 2.27
C GLU A 199 -13.12 -5.10 2.44
N LEU A 200 -13.36 -4.11 1.60
CA LEU A 200 -12.55 -2.88 1.58
C LEU A 200 -12.70 -2.07 2.87
N GLU A 201 -13.89 -2.04 3.46
CA GLU A 201 -14.14 -1.40 4.76
C GLU A 201 -13.21 -1.99 5.83
N ASP A 202 -13.14 -3.31 5.94
CA ASP A 202 -12.28 -4.01 6.89
C ASP A 202 -10.79 -3.75 6.63
N GLN A 203 -10.38 -3.66 5.35
CA GLN A 203 -9.00 -3.32 4.99
C GLN A 203 -8.65 -1.89 5.41
N LEU A 204 -9.56 -0.94 5.23
CA LEU A 204 -9.37 0.44 5.68
C LEU A 204 -9.35 0.53 7.21
N VAL A 205 -10.29 -0.10 7.91
CA VAL A 205 -10.29 -0.16 9.38
C VAL A 205 -8.94 -0.70 9.87
N LYS A 206 -8.45 -1.80 9.32
CA LYS A 206 -7.18 -2.41 9.69
C LYS A 206 -5.97 -1.50 9.43
N GLU A 207 -5.96 -0.79 8.29
CA GLU A 207 -4.87 0.12 7.96
C GLU A 207 -4.80 1.31 8.90
N PHE A 208 -5.96 1.90 9.20
CA PHE A 208 -6.09 3.08 10.05
C PHE A 208 -6.26 2.75 11.55
N SER A 209 -6.17 1.49 11.95
CA SER A 209 -6.13 1.06 13.35
C SER A 209 -4.70 0.94 13.85
N CYS A 210 -4.51 1.17 15.16
CA CYS A 210 -3.23 0.99 15.83
C CYS A 210 -3.42 0.40 17.22
N ASP A 211 -2.73 -0.72 17.47
CA ASP A 211 -2.62 -1.34 18.79
C ASP A 211 -1.27 -0.98 19.42
N ILE A 212 -1.32 -0.33 20.55
CA ILE A 212 -0.14 0.06 21.33
C ILE A 212 -0.03 -0.84 22.55
N ASN A 213 0.89 -1.77 22.51
CA ASN A 213 1.16 -2.67 23.64
C ASN A 213 2.20 -2.06 24.58
N PHE A 214 1.85 -1.87 25.86
CA PHE A 214 2.73 -1.23 26.84
C PHE A 214 3.95 -2.07 27.18
N GLU A 215 3.84 -3.41 27.18
CA GLU A 215 4.98 -4.29 27.36
C GLU A 215 5.98 -4.18 26.20
N MET A 216 5.48 -4.02 24.99
CA MET A 216 6.32 -3.77 23.82
C MET A 216 7.09 -2.46 23.98
N LEU A 217 6.42 -1.37 24.38
CA LEU A 217 7.06 -0.07 24.62
C LEU A 217 8.13 -0.16 25.72
N LYS A 218 7.84 -0.85 26.84
CA LYS A 218 8.81 -1.08 27.90
C LYS A 218 10.05 -1.86 27.43
N ARG A 219 9.85 -2.92 26.64
CA ARG A 219 10.96 -3.70 26.04
C ARG A 219 11.81 -2.87 25.09
N MET A 220 11.22 -1.87 24.46
CA MET A 220 11.90 -0.92 23.59
C MET A 220 12.53 0.24 24.38
N ASP A 221 12.38 0.25 25.71
CA ASP A 221 12.81 1.33 26.58
C ASP A 221 12.23 2.69 26.18
N VAL A 222 10.94 2.69 25.80
CA VAL A 222 10.13 3.85 25.50
C VAL A 222 9.23 4.15 26.70
N MET A 223 9.15 5.42 27.11
CA MET A 223 8.37 5.84 28.27
C MET A 223 6.87 5.59 28.03
N VAL A 224 6.25 4.79 28.88
CA VAL A 224 4.81 4.60 28.92
C VAL A 224 4.18 5.69 29.81
N ARG A 225 3.64 6.72 29.18
CA ARG A 225 2.95 7.80 29.91
C ARG A 225 1.53 7.34 30.27
N PRO A 226 1.04 7.68 31.48
CA PRO A 226 -0.34 7.39 31.83
C PRO A 226 -1.32 8.04 30.85
N PHE A 227 -2.33 7.27 30.45
CA PHE A 227 -3.40 7.75 29.59
C PHE A 227 -4.66 7.97 30.44
N TYR A 228 -5.04 9.21 30.66
CA TYR A 228 -6.13 9.56 31.61
C TYR A 228 -7.36 10.18 30.98
N SER A 229 -7.45 10.21 29.65
CA SER A 229 -8.40 11.14 29.06
C SER A 229 -9.53 10.53 28.26
N LYS A 230 -10.74 11.08 28.49
CA LYS A 230 -11.91 10.95 27.62
C LYS A 230 -12.02 12.13 26.62
N ASN A 231 -11.05 13.04 26.58
CA ASN A 231 -11.07 14.24 25.73
C ASN A 231 -10.11 14.08 24.56
N ASN A 232 -10.60 14.28 23.34
CA ASN A 232 -9.85 14.15 22.09
C ASN A 232 -8.55 14.96 22.07
N ALA A 233 -8.55 16.21 22.58
CA ALA A 233 -7.34 17.03 22.63
C ALA A 233 -6.22 16.41 23.48
N ASN A 234 -6.58 15.73 24.56
CA ASN A 234 -5.61 15.05 25.40
C ASN A 234 -5.12 13.74 24.76
N VAL A 235 -5.96 13.06 23.96
CA VAL A 235 -5.55 11.89 23.17
C VAL A 235 -4.49 12.29 22.17
N ILE A 236 -4.75 13.31 21.35
CA ILE A 236 -3.78 13.82 20.36
C ILE A 236 -2.47 14.26 21.04
N LYS A 237 -2.56 14.98 22.16
CA LYS A 237 -1.37 15.38 22.92
C LYS A 237 -0.58 14.17 23.41
N TRP A 238 -1.26 13.12 23.86
CA TRP A 238 -0.62 11.88 24.31
C TRP A 238 0.10 11.18 23.16
N ILE A 239 -0.57 11.06 21.99
CA ILE A 239 0.04 10.46 20.78
C ILE A 239 1.25 11.28 20.34
N ASN A 240 1.17 12.61 20.28
CA ASN A 240 2.30 13.48 19.92
C ASN A 240 3.50 13.31 20.85
N ASN A 241 3.27 13.18 22.15
CA ASN A 241 4.35 12.88 23.10
C ASN A 241 4.99 11.52 22.84
N LEU A 242 4.18 10.50 22.53
CA LEU A 242 4.70 9.17 22.18
C LEU A 242 5.50 9.18 20.87
N LEU A 243 5.07 9.96 19.87
CA LEU A 243 5.82 10.14 18.64
C LEU A 243 7.21 10.76 18.89
N LEU A 244 7.30 11.76 19.76
CA LEU A 244 8.58 12.35 20.17
C LEU A 244 9.46 11.32 20.89
N ASP A 245 8.92 10.62 21.89
CA ASP A 245 9.66 9.61 22.64
C ASP A 245 10.17 8.48 21.70
N LEU A 246 9.37 8.07 20.69
CA LEU A 246 9.78 7.08 19.68
C LEU A 246 10.90 7.61 18.78
N SER A 247 10.81 8.88 18.33
CA SER A 247 11.82 9.49 17.48
C SER A 247 13.16 9.61 18.20
N ASP A 248 13.15 10.11 19.43
CA ASP A 248 14.36 10.24 20.24
C ASP A 248 15.02 8.88 20.48
N LYS A 249 14.21 7.84 20.76
CA LYS A 249 14.73 6.49 20.96
C LYS A 249 15.29 5.86 19.69
N ILE A 250 14.65 6.08 18.54
CA ILE A 250 15.16 5.63 17.24
C ILE A 250 16.55 6.22 16.98
N ASP A 251 16.74 7.52 17.26
CA ASP A 251 18.03 8.18 17.05
C ASP A 251 19.12 7.68 18.00
N GLN A 252 18.81 7.49 19.28
CA GLN A 252 19.72 6.86 20.25
C GLN A 252 20.15 5.45 19.79
N LEU A 253 19.20 4.64 19.28
CA LEU A 253 19.51 3.30 18.80
C LEU A 253 20.36 3.33 17.52
N ARG A 254 20.16 4.29 16.63
CA ARG A 254 21.01 4.49 15.44
C ARG A 254 22.45 4.80 15.84
N ASP A 255 22.63 5.69 16.81
CA ASP A 255 23.95 6.06 17.32
C ASP A 255 24.66 4.86 17.98
N SER A 256 23.91 4.04 18.70
CA SER A 256 24.46 2.82 19.34
C SER A 256 24.97 1.78 18.33
N ILE A 257 24.30 1.65 17.17
CA ILE A 257 24.74 0.77 16.08
C ILE A 257 26.01 1.27 15.42
N SER A 258 26.19 2.59 15.31
CA SER A 258 27.34 3.20 14.64
C SER A 258 28.66 2.90 15.38
N ASN A 259 28.57 2.63 16.67
CA ASN A 259 29.71 2.49 17.58
C ASN A 259 30.05 1.02 17.93
N THR A 260 29.44 0.03 17.25
CA THR A 260 29.64 -1.38 17.58
C THR A 260 29.83 -2.26 16.36
N ASN A 261 30.65 -3.31 16.51
CA ASN A 261 30.83 -4.37 15.51
C ASN A 261 30.08 -5.67 15.88
N ASN A 262 29.31 -5.68 16.96
CA ASN A 262 28.56 -6.86 17.38
C ASN A 262 27.35 -7.11 16.47
N LYS A 263 27.47 -8.06 15.54
CA LYS A 263 26.45 -8.39 14.55
C LYS A 263 25.08 -8.73 15.17
N LYS A 264 25.05 -9.50 16.26
CA LYS A 264 23.79 -9.89 16.93
C LYS A 264 23.08 -8.66 17.48
N PHE A 265 23.81 -7.80 18.18
CA PHE A 265 23.28 -6.55 18.71
C PHE A 265 22.75 -5.64 17.59
N ILE A 266 23.50 -5.51 16.47
CA ILE A 266 23.07 -4.71 15.31
C ILE A 266 21.74 -5.22 14.74
N ILE A 267 21.59 -6.53 14.56
CA ILE A 267 20.36 -7.12 14.02
C ILE A 267 19.17 -6.86 14.94
N GLU A 268 19.33 -7.14 16.23
CA GLU A 268 18.26 -6.95 17.25
C GLU A 268 17.85 -5.48 17.32
N THR A 269 18.81 -4.56 17.37
CA THR A 269 18.56 -3.12 17.42
C THR A 269 17.89 -2.61 16.14
N ARG A 270 18.30 -3.07 14.95
CA ARG A 270 17.64 -2.71 13.70
C ARG A 270 16.19 -3.20 13.63
N ARG A 271 15.90 -4.39 14.14
CA ARG A 271 14.53 -4.89 14.28
C ARG A 271 13.68 -4.00 15.19
N GLN A 272 14.24 -3.56 16.31
CA GLN A 272 13.57 -2.61 17.20
C GLN A 272 13.28 -1.28 16.49
N ILE A 273 14.26 -0.71 15.79
CA ILE A 273 14.08 0.51 15.00
C ILE A 273 12.97 0.35 13.96
N VAL A 274 12.91 -0.77 13.23
CA VAL A 274 11.85 -1.03 12.23
C VAL A 274 10.48 -1.08 12.92
N SER A 275 10.37 -1.77 14.05
CA SER A 275 9.12 -1.86 14.80
C SER A 275 8.66 -0.49 15.34
N MET A 276 9.59 0.31 15.85
CA MET A 276 9.31 1.68 16.32
C MET A 276 8.85 2.60 15.18
N ARG A 277 9.50 2.51 14.01
CA ARG A 277 9.10 3.29 12.82
C ARG A 277 7.72 2.91 12.32
N ASN A 278 7.39 1.61 12.31
CA ASN A 278 6.05 1.15 11.92
C ASN A 278 4.98 1.70 12.88
N LEU A 279 5.26 1.67 14.19
CA LEU A 279 4.37 2.27 15.18
C LEU A 279 4.26 3.78 15.00
N HIS A 280 5.39 4.47 14.82
CA HIS A 280 5.43 5.91 14.57
C HIS A 280 4.60 6.29 13.34
N SER A 281 4.78 5.59 12.20
CA SER A 281 4.03 5.85 10.97
C SER A 281 2.53 5.64 11.15
N LYS A 282 2.11 4.58 11.87
CA LYS A 282 0.69 4.36 12.17
C LYS A 282 0.09 5.45 13.07
N LEU A 283 0.83 5.89 14.08
CA LEU A 283 0.39 6.97 14.96
C LEU A 283 0.31 8.32 14.24
N SER A 284 1.26 8.62 13.35
CA SER A 284 1.21 9.81 12.49
C SER A 284 -0.02 9.78 11.60
N LEU A 285 -0.30 8.65 10.95
CA LEU A 285 -1.49 8.47 10.12
C LEU A 285 -2.78 8.70 10.91
N ILE A 286 -2.87 8.21 12.15
CA ILE A 286 -4.01 8.47 13.03
C ILE A 286 -4.17 9.95 13.30
N ILE A 287 -3.09 10.69 13.61
CA ILE A 287 -3.15 12.13 13.83
C ILE A 287 -3.63 12.87 12.58
N ASP A 288 -3.07 12.55 11.43
CA ASP A 288 -3.41 13.17 10.15
C ASP A 288 -4.89 12.98 9.79
N THR A 289 -5.48 11.84 10.18
CA THR A 289 -6.88 11.49 9.87
C THR A 289 -7.85 11.74 11.02
N TRP A 290 -7.38 12.17 12.20
CA TRP A 290 -8.19 12.31 13.41
C TRP A 290 -9.39 13.27 13.26
N ASN A 291 -9.22 14.32 12.47
CA ASN A 291 -10.28 15.30 12.20
C ASN A 291 -11.21 14.87 11.06
N GLU A 292 -10.85 13.88 10.28
CA GLU A 292 -11.58 13.37 9.12
C GLU A 292 -12.49 12.18 9.47
N SER A 293 -12.24 11.56 10.63
CA SER A 293 -12.89 10.32 11.02
C SER A 293 -13.22 10.31 12.52
N GLU A 294 -14.23 9.53 12.89
CA GLU A 294 -14.54 9.22 14.28
C GLU A 294 -13.68 8.00 14.70
N TYR A 295 -12.86 8.18 15.73
CA TYR A 295 -12.06 7.11 16.31
C TYR A 295 -12.61 6.63 17.65
N LEU A 296 -12.74 5.32 17.79
CA LEU A 296 -12.85 4.67 19.08
C LEU A 296 -11.44 4.43 19.63
N PHE A 297 -11.25 4.69 20.90
CA PHE A 297 -10.06 4.25 21.61
C PHE A 297 -10.44 3.44 22.85
N GLU A 298 -9.84 2.29 22.98
CA GLU A 298 -10.01 1.41 24.11
C GLU A 298 -8.72 1.33 24.91
N THR A 299 -8.83 1.40 26.23
CA THR A 299 -7.69 1.32 27.14
C THR A 299 -7.79 0.09 28.02
N SER A 300 -6.70 -0.62 28.12
CA SER A 300 -6.55 -1.77 29.03
C SER A 300 -5.29 -1.62 29.89
N LYS A 301 -5.06 -2.57 30.78
CA LYS A 301 -3.78 -2.65 31.52
C LYS A 301 -2.60 -3.01 30.60
N GLU A 302 -2.87 -3.57 29.44
CA GLU A 302 -1.89 -4.09 28.49
C GLU A 302 -1.55 -3.07 27.39
N GLY A 303 -2.48 -2.14 27.11
CA GLY A 303 -2.27 -1.19 26.03
C GLY A 303 -3.45 -0.29 25.71
N ILE A 304 -3.33 0.36 24.55
CA ILE A 304 -4.35 1.22 23.97
C ILE A 304 -4.55 0.81 22.51
N THR A 305 -5.82 0.62 22.12
CA THR A 305 -6.21 0.39 20.72
C THR A 305 -6.93 1.62 20.19
N PHE A 306 -6.52 2.10 19.04
CA PHE A 306 -7.23 3.11 18.24
C PHE A 306 -7.83 2.45 17.02
N MET A 307 -9.12 2.68 16.77
CA MET A 307 -9.84 2.11 15.64
C MET A 307 -10.85 3.13 15.08
N PRO A 308 -10.89 3.36 13.76
CA PRO A 308 -11.90 4.22 13.17
C PRO A 308 -13.27 3.56 13.25
N LEU A 309 -14.30 4.35 13.57
CA LEU A 309 -15.70 3.93 13.58
C LEU A 309 -16.35 4.03 12.19
N LYS A 310 -15.78 4.84 11.32
CA LYS A 310 -16.24 5.07 9.94
C LYS A 310 -15.04 5.20 9.02
N VAL A 311 -15.20 4.77 7.79
CA VAL A 311 -14.14 4.79 6.77
C VAL A 311 -14.44 5.72 5.59
N ASN A 312 -15.58 6.39 5.59
CA ASN A 312 -16.04 7.24 4.48
C ASN A 312 -15.02 8.32 4.08
N ASN A 313 -14.37 8.97 5.03
CA ASN A 313 -13.33 9.96 4.75
C ASN A 313 -11.94 9.30 4.50
N LEU A 314 -11.72 8.12 5.09
CA LEU A 314 -10.44 7.40 5.01
C LEU A 314 -10.22 6.75 3.64
N SER A 315 -11.28 6.38 2.95
CA SER A 315 -11.22 5.77 1.63
C SER A 315 -10.53 6.68 0.59
N ASN A 316 -10.56 7.99 0.79
CA ASN A 316 -9.86 8.95 -0.08
C ASN A 316 -8.33 8.74 -0.06
N HIS A 317 -7.76 8.23 1.06
CA HIS A 317 -6.34 7.87 1.12
C HIS A 317 -5.97 6.72 0.17
N LEU A 318 -6.96 6.00 -0.34
CA LEU A 318 -6.82 5.00 -1.40
C LEU A 318 -7.17 5.60 -2.77
N PHE A 319 -8.34 6.21 -2.89
CA PHE A 319 -8.93 6.59 -4.17
C PHE A 319 -8.33 7.83 -4.83
N LYS A 320 -7.64 8.69 -4.06
CA LYS A 320 -7.00 9.90 -4.61
C LYS A 320 -5.88 9.61 -5.61
N TYR A 321 -5.33 8.38 -5.57
CA TYR A 321 -4.22 7.96 -6.43
C TYR A 321 -4.68 7.35 -7.77
N ALA A 322 -5.96 7.46 -8.12
CA ALA A 322 -6.45 6.96 -9.40
C ALA A 322 -7.43 7.92 -10.07
N ASP A 323 -7.37 8.00 -11.38
CA ASP A 323 -8.34 8.78 -12.17
C ASP A 323 -9.68 8.05 -12.23
N LYS A 324 -9.66 6.73 -12.34
CA LYS A 324 -10.83 5.84 -12.42
C LYS A 324 -10.68 4.68 -11.44
N VAL A 325 -11.76 4.37 -10.72
CA VAL A 325 -11.78 3.33 -9.71
C VAL A 325 -12.88 2.32 -10.02
N ILE A 326 -12.53 1.04 -10.02
CA ILE A 326 -13.47 -0.06 -10.20
C ILE A 326 -13.48 -0.90 -8.93
N LEU A 327 -14.66 -1.02 -8.33
CA LEU A 327 -14.90 -1.80 -7.12
C LEU A 327 -15.66 -3.07 -7.50
N MET A 328 -15.00 -4.22 -7.44
CA MET A 328 -15.59 -5.51 -7.86
C MET A 328 -15.70 -6.46 -6.69
N SER A 329 -16.87 -7.06 -6.48
CA SER A 329 -17.05 -8.17 -5.56
C SER A 329 -18.28 -9.00 -5.94
N ALA A 330 -18.33 -10.24 -5.46
CA ALA A 330 -19.51 -11.11 -5.59
C ALA A 330 -20.59 -10.79 -4.55
N THR A 331 -20.26 -10.06 -3.49
CA THR A 331 -21.07 -9.96 -2.26
C THR A 331 -21.50 -8.53 -1.93
N ILE A 332 -21.45 -7.60 -2.90
CA ILE A 332 -22.04 -6.26 -2.71
C ILE A 332 -23.55 -6.37 -2.85
N ILE A 333 -24.25 -6.52 -1.72
CA ILE A 333 -25.70 -6.73 -1.68
C ILE A 333 -26.46 -5.43 -1.93
N ASP A 334 -26.02 -4.35 -1.26
CA ASP A 334 -26.62 -3.01 -1.36
C ASP A 334 -25.54 -2.02 -1.85
N PRO A 335 -25.46 -1.74 -3.15
CA PRO A 335 -24.47 -0.82 -3.69
C PRO A 335 -24.59 0.61 -3.16
N VAL A 336 -25.80 1.07 -2.84
CA VAL A 336 -26.03 2.43 -2.32
C VAL A 336 -25.44 2.57 -0.93
N ASN A 337 -25.72 1.62 -0.05
CA ASN A 337 -25.17 1.63 1.30
C ASN A 337 -23.64 1.42 1.27
N PHE A 338 -23.15 0.53 0.41
CA PHE A 338 -21.73 0.31 0.20
C PHE A 338 -21.00 1.60 -0.22
N CYS A 339 -21.55 2.35 -1.18
CA CYS A 339 -20.99 3.64 -1.60
C CYS A 339 -20.97 4.65 -0.43
N LYS A 340 -22.07 4.76 0.32
CA LYS A 340 -22.13 5.65 1.50
C LYS A 340 -21.09 5.29 2.56
N THR A 341 -20.89 4.00 2.84
CA THR A 341 -19.88 3.52 3.78
C THR A 341 -18.49 3.96 3.35
N LEU A 342 -18.19 3.93 2.05
CA LEU A 342 -16.91 4.34 1.49
C LEU A 342 -16.83 5.84 1.16
N GLY A 343 -17.88 6.64 1.42
CA GLY A 343 -17.89 8.08 1.07
C GLY A 343 -17.83 8.34 -0.42
N ILE A 344 -18.43 7.45 -1.23
CA ILE A 344 -18.56 7.59 -2.68
C ILE A 344 -19.95 8.11 -2.97
N ASP A 345 -20.06 9.28 -3.61
CA ASP A 345 -21.30 9.93 -4.04
C ASP A 345 -21.72 9.47 -5.45
#